data_d9e15c573e1f5ead3dbf2bc09f93eb3a
#
_entry.id   d9e15c573e1f5ead3dbf2bc09f93eb3a
#
_cell.length_a   1.000
_cell.length_b   1.000
_cell.length_c   1.000
_cell.angle_alpha   90.00
_cell.angle_beta   90.00
_cell.angle_gamma   90.00
#
_symmetry.space_group_name_H-M   'P 1'
#
loop_
_entity.id
_entity.type
_entity.pdbx_description
1 polymer ?
#
loop_
_entity_poly.entity_id
_entity_poly.type
_entity_poly.pdbx_seq_one_letter_code
_entity_poly.pdbx_strand_id
1 'polypeptide(L)'
;IDVGIKNGDLAYIGKQCGLMVLLAVVGMASSLTAQYFAAKAALGYGTALRGALFRHIDTLSYTELDGIGTPTLVTRITSDVNQLQNGVNMTLRLLLRCPFIVIGALILAFVISPTMGFWFVLVTLAISLVVWLIMRVTVPQYHAAQNTLDKVTLLTRENYVGARVVRAFARQDDEIADFTAVNDKLKTFQLTAGRISALMTPLTYLIVNLGVIAILMRGGLQVNSGALTQGEIIALINYMNQILINLLRIADLVVSVTRALASGIRVSEILNTKSTMTDPAAAALAPAAGAPAVAFDHVGFTYHGAGAPSLTDISFAAQNGQTIGVIGGTGSGK
;
A
#
# COMPACT_ATOMS: atom_id res chain seq x y z
N ILE A 1 39.79 18.06 2.07
CA ILE A 1 40.24 18.72 0.82
C ILE A 1 41.05 19.93 1.19
N ASP A 2 40.47 20.91 1.87
CA ASP A 2 41.04 22.26 2.10
C ASP A 2 42.30 22.27 2.97
N VAL A 3 42.48 21.32 3.87
CA VAL A 3 43.69 21.22 4.72
C VAL A 3 44.61 20.11 4.23
N GLY A 4 44.11 18.88 4.09
CA GLY A 4 44.95 17.72 3.78
C GLY A 4 45.52 17.74 2.36
N ILE A 5 44.68 17.93 1.32
CA ILE A 5 45.13 17.90 -0.07
C ILE A 5 45.90 19.15 -0.40
N LYS A 6 45.42 20.33 0.03
CA LYS A 6 46.09 21.62 -0.24
C LYS A 6 47.50 21.71 0.36
N ASN A 7 47.68 21.11 1.56
CA ASN A 7 48.99 21.14 2.26
C ASN A 7 49.83 19.86 2.02
N GLY A 8 49.31 18.86 1.29
CA GLY A 8 50.01 17.60 1.03
C GLY A 8 50.18 16.70 2.28
N ASP A 9 49.41 16.92 3.34
CA ASP A 9 49.53 16.19 4.60
C ASP A 9 48.85 14.83 4.53
N LEU A 10 49.61 13.80 4.16
CA LEU A 10 49.14 12.41 4.05
C LEU A 10 48.66 11.83 5.39
N ALA A 11 49.27 12.25 6.52
CA ALA A 11 48.87 11.75 7.84
C ALA A 11 47.47 12.28 8.23
N TYR A 12 47.21 13.56 7.97
CA TYR A 12 45.91 14.18 8.17
C TYR A 12 44.84 13.53 7.26
N ILE A 13 45.17 13.31 5.97
CA ILE A 13 44.25 12.62 5.04
C ILE A 13 43.92 11.23 5.55
N GLY A 14 44.92 10.43 5.95
CA GLY A 14 44.74 9.09 6.48
C GLY A 14 43.82 9.06 7.72
N LYS A 15 44.01 10.00 8.66
CA LYS A 15 43.16 10.13 9.85
C LYS A 15 41.72 10.48 9.50
N GLN A 16 41.51 11.42 8.57
CA GLN A 16 40.14 11.81 8.14
C GLN A 16 39.44 10.68 7.36
N CYS A 17 40.16 9.99 6.48
CA CYS A 17 39.63 8.81 5.79
C CYS A 17 39.22 7.70 6.80
N GLY A 18 40.06 7.44 7.80
CA GLY A 18 39.76 6.50 8.88
C GLY A 18 38.50 6.89 9.65
N LEU A 19 38.34 8.17 9.97
CA LEU A 19 37.12 8.68 10.62
C LEU A 19 35.88 8.51 9.73
N MET A 20 36.00 8.79 8.42
CA MET A 20 34.89 8.60 7.47
C MET A 20 34.48 7.12 7.36
N VAL A 21 35.44 6.19 7.31
CA VAL A 21 35.18 4.76 7.31
C VAL A 21 34.50 4.34 8.60
N LEU A 22 34.96 4.81 9.75
CA LEU A 22 34.33 4.52 11.04
C LEU A 22 32.89 5.02 11.08
N LEU A 23 32.63 6.24 10.66
CA LEU A 23 31.27 6.79 10.58
C LEU A 23 30.38 6.00 9.58
N ALA A 24 30.95 5.57 8.46
CA ALA A 24 30.22 4.74 7.49
C ALA A 24 29.85 3.38 8.09
N VAL A 25 30.76 2.74 8.85
CA VAL A 25 30.48 1.47 9.55
C VAL A 25 29.40 1.64 10.61
N VAL A 26 29.47 2.70 11.42
CA VAL A 26 28.43 3.02 12.42
C VAL A 26 27.11 3.30 11.74
N GLY A 27 27.08 4.06 10.66
CA GLY A 27 25.89 4.36 9.87
C GLY A 27 25.29 3.09 9.25
N MET A 28 26.14 2.19 8.74
CA MET A 28 25.71 0.88 8.22
C MET A 28 25.10 0.02 9.31
N ALA A 29 25.75 -0.12 10.46
CA ALA A 29 25.24 -0.89 11.59
C ALA A 29 23.87 -0.35 12.07
N SER A 30 23.76 0.97 12.23
CA SER A 30 22.50 1.64 12.61
C SER A 30 21.39 1.42 11.57
N SER A 31 21.74 1.52 10.28
CA SER A 31 20.77 1.29 9.19
C SER A 31 20.29 -0.15 9.12
N LEU A 32 21.18 -1.13 9.29
CA LEU A 32 20.82 -2.55 9.33
C LEU A 32 19.92 -2.86 10.53
N THR A 33 20.26 -2.34 11.71
CA THR A 33 19.47 -2.50 12.93
C THR A 33 18.07 -1.90 12.74
N ALA A 34 17.98 -0.68 12.24
CA ALA A 34 16.71 -0.02 11.97
C ALA A 34 15.85 -0.80 10.96
N GLN A 35 16.46 -1.32 9.88
CA GLN A 35 15.76 -2.13 8.88
C GLN A 35 15.27 -3.45 9.47
N TYR A 36 16.08 -4.12 10.28
CA TYR A 36 15.69 -5.36 10.94
C TYR A 36 14.48 -5.17 11.85
N PHE A 37 14.51 -4.15 12.73
CA PHE A 37 13.39 -3.90 13.64
C PHE A 37 12.13 -3.41 12.92
N ALA A 38 12.26 -2.60 11.88
CA ALA A 38 11.13 -2.19 11.04
C ALA A 38 10.48 -3.39 10.34
N ALA A 39 11.28 -4.29 9.77
CA ALA A 39 10.78 -5.51 9.16
C ALA A 39 10.11 -6.44 10.17
N LYS A 40 10.75 -6.65 11.34
CA LYS A 40 10.20 -7.47 12.43
C LYS A 40 8.86 -6.91 12.94
N ALA A 41 8.77 -5.60 13.14
CA ALA A 41 7.54 -4.94 13.57
C ALA A 41 6.43 -5.07 12.51
N ALA A 42 6.75 -4.83 11.24
CA ALA A 42 5.79 -4.93 10.15
C ALA A 42 5.27 -6.35 9.94
N LEU A 43 6.15 -7.35 10.00
CA LEU A 43 5.77 -8.77 9.92
C LEU A 43 4.93 -9.20 11.13
N GLY A 44 5.34 -8.79 12.35
CA GLY A 44 4.58 -9.04 13.57
C GLY A 44 3.18 -8.42 13.52
N TYR A 45 3.07 -7.19 13.04
CA TYR A 45 1.78 -6.53 12.80
C TYR A 45 0.91 -7.31 11.81
N GLY A 46 1.46 -7.70 10.66
CA GLY A 46 0.73 -8.48 9.67
C GLY A 46 0.26 -9.84 10.20
N THR A 47 1.10 -10.52 10.98
CA THR A 47 0.73 -11.80 11.61
C THR A 47 -0.37 -11.64 12.65
N ALA A 48 -0.26 -10.63 13.52
CA ALA A 48 -1.27 -10.34 14.53
C ALA A 48 -2.61 -9.97 13.88
N LEU A 49 -2.58 -9.16 12.82
CA LEU A 49 -3.77 -8.72 12.11
C LEU A 49 -4.48 -9.88 11.40
N ARG A 50 -3.72 -10.78 10.74
CA ARG A 50 -4.29 -12.01 10.15
C ARG A 50 -4.94 -12.89 11.21
N GLY A 51 -4.28 -13.08 12.35
CA GLY A 51 -4.85 -13.84 13.45
C GLY A 51 -6.11 -13.20 14.06
N ALA A 52 -6.16 -11.87 14.16
CA ALA A 52 -7.34 -11.15 14.60
C ALA A 52 -8.50 -11.26 13.61
N LEU A 53 -8.23 -11.04 12.32
CA LEU A 53 -9.22 -11.20 11.25
C LEU A 53 -9.78 -12.62 11.22
N PHE A 54 -8.93 -13.63 11.26
CA PHE A 54 -9.35 -15.02 11.19
C PHE A 54 -10.27 -15.37 12.37
N ARG A 55 -9.85 -15.03 13.60
CA ARG A 55 -10.71 -15.24 14.78
C ARG A 55 -12.04 -14.49 14.70
N HIS A 56 -12.01 -13.26 14.19
CA HIS A 56 -13.23 -12.47 14.06
C HIS A 56 -14.19 -13.06 13.02
N ILE A 57 -13.67 -13.47 11.85
CA ILE A 57 -14.45 -14.12 10.79
C ILE A 57 -15.12 -15.40 11.31
N ASP A 58 -14.43 -16.14 12.17
CA ASP A 58 -14.96 -17.38 12.78
C ASP A 58 -16.11 -17.13 13.76
N THR A 59 -16.30 -15.89 14.23
CA THR A 59 -17.43 -15.48 15.07
C THR A 59 -18.64 -14.95 14.29
N LEU A 60 -18.50 -14.73 12.98
CA LEU A 60 -19.57 -14.20 12.14
C LEU A 60 -20.62 -15.29 11.82
N SER A 61 -21.87 -14.88 11.68
CA SER A 61 -22.93 -15.79 11.21
C SER A 61 -22.86 -16.04 9.70
N TYR A 62 -23.54 -17.07 9.24
CA TYR A 62 -23.63 -17.36 7.80
C TYR A 62 -24.21 -16.20 7.00
N THR A 63 -25.10 -15.41 7.59
CA THR A 63 -25.69 -14.23 6.93
C THR A 63 -24.63 -13.19 6.57
N GLU A 64 -23.72 -12.85 7.50
CA GLU A 64 -22.61 -11.92 7.25
C GLU A 64 -21.60 -12.53 6.29
N LEU A 65 -21.26 -13.82 6.47
CA LEU A 65 -20.31 -14.52 5.60
C LEU A 65 -20.78 -14.56 4.15
N ASP A 66 -22.06 -14.85 3.92
CA ASP A 66 -22.66 -14.86 2.58
C ASP A 66 -22.77 -13.45 1.99
N GLY A 67 -23.10 -12.45 2.82
CA GLY A 67 -23.18 -11.05 2.41
C GLY A 67 -21.83 -10.47 1.99
N ILE A 68 -20.74 -10.81 2.69
CA ILE A 68 -19.39 -10.37 2.37
C ILE A 68 -18.80 -11.20 1.21
N GLY A 69 -19.04 -12.48 1.21
CA GLY A 69 -18.55 -13.46 0.24
C GLY A 69 -17.13 -13.95 0.55
N THR A 70 -16.93 -15.26 0.46
CA THR A 70 -15.65 -15.92 0.72
C THR A 70 -14.46 -15.35 -0.08
N PRO A 71 -14.58 -15.02 -1.40
CA PRO A 71 -13.47 -14.45 -2.15
C PRO A 71 -13.00 -13.10 -1.59
N THR A 72 -13.94 -12.29 -1.08
CA THR A 72 -13.63 -11.01 -0.43
C THR A 72 -12.85 -11.24 0.85
N LEU A 73 -13.29 -12.13 1.72
CA LEU A 73 -12.63 -12.46 2.98
C LEU A 73 -11.19 -12.94 2.75
N VAL A 74 -10.97 -13.83 1.79
CA VAL A 74 -9.65 -14.30 1.40
C VAL A 74 -8.76 -13.13 0.94
N THR A 75 -9.30 -12.23 0.13
CA THR A 75 -8.56 -11.04 -0.33
C THR A 75 -8.19 -10.12 0.83
N ARG A 76 -9.07 -9.94 1.82
CA ARG A 76 -8.78 -9.12 3.02
C ARG A 76 -7.64 -9.70 3.85
N ILE A 77 -7.68 -11.02 4.14
CA ILE A 77 -6.63 -11.69 4.95
C ILE A 77 -5.28 -11.73 4.22
N THR A 78 -5.28 -11.86 2.90
CA THR A 78 -4.05 -11.99 2.11
C THR A 78 -3.56 -10.65 1.58
N SER A 79 -4.19 -10.13 0.53
CA SER A 79 -3.72 -8.95 -0.21
C SER A 79 -3.77 -7.67 0.62
N ASP A 80 -4.89 -7.39 1.32
CA ASP A 80 -5.04 -6.16 2.07
C ASP A 80 -4.13 -6.12 3.30
N VAL A 81 -3.98 -7.24 4.02
CA VAL A 81 -3.01 -7.31 5.13
C VAL A 81 -1.57 -7.18 4.63
N ASN A 82 -1.23 -7.72 3.45
CA ASN A 82 0.09 -7.51 2.85
C ASN A 82 0.34 -6.04 2.51
N GLN A 83 -0.65 -5.32 1.96
CA GLN A 83 -0.56 -3.89 1.69
C GLN A 83 -0.35 -3.07 2.97
N LEU A 84 -1.08 -3.39 4.03
CA LEU A 84 -0.91 -2.78 5.34
C LEU A 84 0.48 -3.04 5.92
N GLN A 85 0.93 -4.29 5.89
CA GLN A 85 2.26 -4.69 6.35
C GLN A 85 3.38 -3.92 5.60
N ASN A 86 3.26 -3.80 4.28
CA ASN A 86 4.19 -3.04 3.45
C ASN A 86 4.15 -1.54 3.77
N GLY A 87 2.96 -0.97 3.95
CA GLY A 87 2.79 0.42 4.37
C GLY A 87 3.43 0.71 5.72
N VAL A 88 3.21 -0.14 6.71
CA VAL A 88 3.85 -0.04 8.04
C VAL A 88 5.38 -0.13 7.92
N ASN A 89 5.91 -1.09 7.15
CA ASN A 89 7.36 -1.22 6.95
C ASN A 89 7.95 0.04 6.30
N MET A 90 7.35 0.54 5.23
CA MET A 90 7.81 1.77 4.56
C MET A 90 7.72 2.99 5.46
N THR A 91 6.63 3.13 6.22
CA THR A 91 6.46 4.23 7.18
C THR A 91 7.56 4.21 8.23
N LEU A 92 7.81 3.08 8.87
CA LEU A 92 8.85 2.96 9.89
C LEU A 92 10.27 3.24 9.35
N ARG A 93 10.53 2.91 8.09
CA ARG A 93 11.86 3.08 7.48
C ARG A 93 12.10 4.47 6.89
N LEU A 94 11.08 5.11 6.33
CA LEU A 94 11.27 6.29 5.47
C LEU A 94 10.64 7.56 6.06
N LEU A 95 9.57 7.46 6.86
CA LEU A 95 8.80 8.62 7.33
C LEU A 95 9.65 9.60 8.16
N LEU A 96 10.51 9.10 9.02
CA LEU A 96 11.42 9.95 9.79
C LEU A 96 12.72 10.24 9.02
N ARG A 97 13.26 9.22 8.35
CA ARG A 97 14.57 9.30 7.69
C ARG A 97 14.60 10.35 6.57
N CYS A 98 13.63 10.32 5.65
CA CYS A 98 13.69 11.18 4.47
C CYS A 98 13.52 12.66 4.80
N PRO A 99 12.50 13.10 5.59
CA PRO A 99 12.40 14.49 6.00
C PRO A 99 13.60 14.96 6.82
N PHE A 100 14.13 14.09 7.72
CA PHE A 100 15.28 14.44 8.53
C PHE A 100 16.52 14.70 7.70
N ILE A 101 16.77 13.92 6.63
CA ILE A 101 17.89 14.16 5.71
C ILE A 101 17.68 15.46 4.92
N VAL A 102 16.46 15.71 4.41
CA VAL A 102 16.16 16.93 3.64
C VAL A 102 16.32 18.18 4.52
N ILE A 103 15.72 18.18 5.72
CA ILE A 103 15.83 19.30 6.66
C ILE A 103 17.28 19.47 7.13
N GLY A 104 17.97 18.38 7.45
CA GLY A 104 19.37 18.41 7.84
C GLY A 104 20.28 18.99 6.76
N ALA A 105 20.06 18.58 5.50
CA ALA A 105 20.83 19.13 4.36
C ALA A 105 20.55 20.64 4.15
N LEU A 106 19.30 21.09 4.34
CA LEU A 106 18.94 22.51 4.29
C LEU A 106 19.63 23.30 5.42
N ILE A 107 19.56 22.81 6.66
CA ILE A 107 20.21 23.46 7.80
C ILE A 107 21.71 23.57 7.58
N LEU A 108 22.37 22.47 7.16
CA LEU A 108 23.80 22.45 6.89
C LEU A 108 24.19 23.40 5.75
N ALA A 109 23.34 23.52 4.71
CA ALA A 109 23.55 24.49 3.65
C ALA A 109 23.50 25.94 4.16
N PHE A 110 22.58 26.27 5.07
CA PHE A 110 22.49 27.57 5.73
C PHE A 110 23.68 27.85 6.67
N VAL A 111 24.17 26.82 7.37
CA VAL A 111 25.37 26.95 8.24
C VAL A 111 26.62 27.25 7.42
N ILE A 112 26.78 26.64 6.24
CA ILE A 112 27.89 26.92 5.35
C ILE A 112 27.81 28.35 4.77
N SER A 113 26.66 28.68 4.18
CA SER A 113 26.41 30.01 3.63
C SER A 113 24.91 30.28 3.56
N PRO A 114 24.41 31.39 4.20
CA PRO A 114 23.01 31.76 4.11
C PRO A 114 22.52 31.96 2.67
N THR A 115 23.35 32.53 1.82
CA THR A 115 23.06 32.72 0.39
C THR A 115 22.82 31.39 -0.32
N MET A 116 23.68 30.40 -0.06
CA MET A 116 23.52 29.04 -0.63
C MET A 116 22.28 28.35 -0.04
N GLY A 117 22.00 28.51 1.26
CA GLY A 117 20.80 28.00 1.90
C GLY A 117 19.52 28.42 1.21
N PHE A 118 19.40 29.71 0.81
CA PHE A 118 18.24 30.20 0.05
C PHE A 118 18.10 29.50 -1.32
N TRP A 119 19.22 29.28 -2.04
CA TRP A 119 19.19 28.52 -3.28
C TRP A 119 18.72 27.09 -3.08
N PHE A 120 19.14 26.44 -1.99
CA PHE A 120 18.67 25.09 -1.63
C PHE A 120 17.16 25.04 -1.38
N VAL A 121 16.62 26.03 -0.64
CA VAL A 121 15.17 26.14 -0.42
C VAL A 121 14.44 26.30 -1.75
N LEU A 122 14.91 27.17 -2.64
CA LEU A 122 14.30 27.42 -3.94
C LEU A 122 14.28 26.15 -4.80
N VAL A 123 15.42 25.46 -4.90
CA VAL A 123 15.50 24.19 -5.65
C VAL A 123 14.61 23.11 -5.03
N THR A 124 14.61 22.98 -3.71
CA THR A 124 13.77 22.02 -3.00
C THR A 124 12.28 22.27 -3.27
N LEU A 125 11.86 23.52 -3.22
CA LEU A 125 10.47 23.91 -3.54
C LEU A 125 10.14 23.66 -5.01
N ALA A 126 11.06 23.95 -5.93
CA ALA A 126 10.88 23.69 -7.36
C ALA A 126 10.71 22.17 -7.65
N ILE A 127 11.55 21.32 -7.05
CA ILE A 127 11.43 19.87 -7.17
C ILE A 127 10.09 19.40 -6.58
N SER A 128 9.75 19.86 -5.37
CA SER A 128 8.51 19.49 -4.69
C SER A 128 7.28 19.87 -5.51
N LEU A 129 7.30 21.05 -6.14
CA LEU A 129 6.23 21.52 -7.01
C LEU A 129 6.09 20.64 -8.27
N VAL A 130 7.20 20.32 -8.93
CA VAL A 130 7.18 19.44 -10.12
C VAL A 130 6.67 18.05 -9.78
N VAL A 131 7.16 17.47 -8.67
CA VAL A 131 6.67 16.15 -8.19
C VAL A 131 5.17 16.22 -7.91
N TRP A 132 4.71 17.24 -7.19
CA TRP A 132 3.29 17.41 -6.88
C TRP A 132 2.42 17.59 -8.13
N LEU A 133 2.85 18.42 -9.10
CA LEU A 133 2.14 18.63 -10.37
C LEU A 133 2.02 17.33 -11.17
N ILE A 134 3.13 16.60 -11.33
CA ILE A 134 3.13 15.33 -12.06
C ILE A 134 2.22 14.33 -11.36
N MET A 135 2.32 14.17 -10.05
CA MET A 135 1.45 13.26 -9.30
C MET A 135 -0.03 13.64 -9.40
N ARG A 136 -0.35 14.93 -9.31
CA ARG A 136 -1.73 15.42 -9.42
C ARG A 136 -2.38 15.04 -10.76
N VAL A 137 -1.62 15.01 -11.84
CA VAL A 137 -2.12 14.63 -13.17
C VAL A 137 -2.06 13.12 -13.39
N THR A 138 -1.02 12.46 -12.92
CA THR A 138 -0.77 11.04 -13.19
C THR A 138 -1.65 10.11 -12.36
N VAL A 139 -1.88 10.44 -11.09
CA VAL A 139 -2.67 9.58 -10.18
C VAL A 139 -4.10 9.35 -10.68
N PRO A 140 -4.87 10.38 -11.12
CA PRO A 140 -6.19 10.17 -11.71
C PRO A 140 -6.17 9.28 -12.96
N GLN A 141 -5.12 9.39 -13.81
CA GLN A 141 -4.97 8.55 -15.00
C GLN A 141 -4.73 7.08 -14.64
N TYR A 142 -3.95 6.81 -13.60
CA TYR A 142 -3.78 5.44 -13.10
C TYR A 142 -5.08 4.87 -12.54
N HIS A 143 -5.90 5.68 -11.82
CA HIS A 143 -7.22 5.25 -11.37
C HIS A 143 -8.16 4.95 -12.54
N ALA A 144 -8.17 5.81 -13.57
CA ALA A 144 -8.97 5.57 -14.77
C ALA A 144 -8.50 4.32 -15.53
N ALA A 145 -7.19 4.10 -15.62
CA ALA A 145 -6.63 2.87 -16.18
C ALA A 145 -7.05 1.63 -15.40
N GLN A 146 -7.01 1.68 -14.05
CA GLN A 146 -7.43 0.57 -13.20
C GLN A 146 -8.91 0.24 -13.37
N ASN A 147 -9.79 1.24 -13.33
CA ASN A 147 -11.22 1.05 -13.55
C ASN A 147 -11.55 0.49 -14.94
N THR A 148 -10.73 0.85 -15.95
CA THR A 148 -10.89 0.32 -17.31
C THR A 148 -10.35 -1.11 -17.42
N LEU A 149 -9.28 -1.44 -16.70
CA LEU A 149 -8.74 -2.80 -16.59
C LEU A 149 -9.77 -3.75 -15.97
N ASP A 150 -10.51 -3.28 -14.94
CA ASP A 150 -11.59 -4.06 -14.33
C ASP A 150 -12.69 -4.37 -15.34
N LYS A 151 -13.03 -3.42 -16.23
CA LYS A 151 -13.98 -3.65 -17.33
C LYS A 151 -13.46 -4.65 -18.37
N VAL A 152 -12.18 -4.56 -18.76
CA VAL A 152 -11.54 -5.56 -19.64
C VAL A 152 -11.62 -6.95 -19.02
N THR A 153 -11.34 -7.03 -17.72
CA THR A 153 -11.42 -8.30 -16.97
C THR A 153 -12.84 -8.86 -16.94
N LEU A 154 -13.84 -8.00 -16.73
CA LEU A 154 -15.26 -8.37 -16.74
C LEU A 154 -15.67 -8.92 -18.12
N LEU A 155 -15.41 -8.17 -19.20
CA LEU A 155 -15.70 -8.60 -20.58
C LEU A 155 -15.02 -9.93 -20.92
N THR A 156 -13.75 -10.09 -20.51
CA THR A 156 -13.02 -11.35 -20.71
C THR A 156 -13.71 -12.50 -20.01
N ARG A 157 -14.14 -12.31 -18.76
CA ARG A 157 -14.84 -13.31 -17.96
C ARG A 157 -16.21 -13.68 -18.56
N GLU A 158 -16.99 -12.67 -18.94
CA GLU A 158 -18.30 -12.85 -19.60
C GLU A 158 -18.17 -13.60 -20.90
N ASN A 159 -17.21 -13.23 -21.73
CA ASN A 159 -16.95 -13.90 -23.01
C ASN A 159 -16.48 -15.35 -22.81
N TYR A 160 -15.63 -15.61 -21.81
CA TYR A 160 -15.17 -16.98 -21.49
C TYR A 160 -16.31 -17.87 -21.00
N VAL A 161 -17.16 -17.38 -20.10
CA VAL A 161 -18.31 -18.13 -19.57
C VAL A 161 -19.40 -18.27 -20.65
N GLY A 162 -19.65 -17.20 -21.43
CA GLY A 162 -20.65 -17.14 -22.48
C GLY A 162 -20.23 -17.65 -23.86
N ALA A 163 -19.03 -18.20 -24.02
CA ALA A 163 -18.44 -18.54 -25.31
C ALA A 163 -19.33 -19.45 -26.19
N ARG A 164 -20.09 -20.38 -25.58
CA ARG A 164 -21.04 -21.24 -26.32
C ARG A 164 -22.21 -20.43 -26.88
N VAL A 165 -22.72 -19.48 -26.11
CA VAL A 165 -23.83 -18.61 -26.51
C VAL A 165 -23.39 -17.66 -27.59
N VAL A 166 -22.26 -16.99 -27.43
CA VAL A 166 -21.67 -16.09 -28.42
C VAL A 166 -21.49 -16.78 -29.78
N ARG A 167 -20.97 -18.03 -29.77
CA ARG A 167 -20.83 -18.84 -30.99
C ARG A 167 -22.16 -19.28 -31.59
N ALA A 168 -23.13 -19.66 -30.76
CA ALA A 168 -24.44 -20.11 -31.22
C ALA A 168 -25.21 -18.99 -31.96
N PHE A 169 -25.02 -17.72 -31.52
CA PHE A 169 -25.64 -16.54 -32.12
C PHE A 169 -24.74 -15.79 -33.09
N ALA A 170 -23.55 -16.33 -33.43
CA ALA A 170 -22.58 -15.75 -34.36
C ALA A 170 -22.20 -14.27 -34.02
N ARG A 171 -22.08 -13.94 -32.72
CA ARG A 171 -21.80 -12.59 -32.20
C ARG A 171 -20.30 -12.36 -31.87
N GLN A 172 -19.40 -13.18 -32.39
CA GLN A 172 -17.96 -13.08 -32.10
C GLN A 172 -17.36 -11.73 -32.49
N ASP A 173 -17.74 -11.21 -33.66
CA ASP A 173 -17.21 -9.94 -34.18
C ASP A 173 -17.65 -8.74 -33.34
N ASP A 174 -18.87 -8.77 -32.81
CA ASP A 174 -19.37 -7.73 -31.92
C ASP A 174 -18.61 -7.74 -30.58
N GLU A 175 -18.42 -8.92 -29.99
CA GLU A 175 -17.65 -9.08 -28.75
C GLU A 175 -16.18 -8.65 -28.90
N ILE A 176 -15.57 -8.96 -30.05
CA ILE A 176 -14.20 -8.50 -30.37
C ILE A 176 -14.15 -6.99 -30.52
N ALA A 177 -15.16 -6.38 -31.15
CA ALA A 177 -15.25 -4.93 -31.28
C ALA A 177 -15.37 -4.23 -29.93
N ASP A 178 -16.25 -4.71 -29.06
CA ASP A 178 -16.46 -4.18 -27.72
C ASP A 178 -15.21 -4.32 -26.84
N PHE A 179 -14.58 -5.51 -26.83
CA PHE A 179 -13.32 -5.72 -26.14
C PHE A 179 -12.22 -4.77 -26.64
N THR A 180 -12.08 -4.63 -27.97
CA THR A 180 -11.08 -3.77 -28.59
C THR A 180 -11.30 -2.31 -28.20
N ALA A 181 -12.55 -1.83 -28.21
CA ALA A 181 -12.88 -0.46 -27.82
C ALA A 181 -12.52 -0.15 -26.35
N VAL A 182 -12.78 -1.09 -25.43
CA VAL A 182 -12.41 -0.92 -24.01
C VAL A 182 -10.91 -1.03 -23.81
N ASN A 183 -10.25 -1.97 -24.52
CA ASN A 183 -8.80 -2.15 -24.44
C ASN A 183 -8.02 -0.94 -25.00
N ASP A 184 -8.51 -0.29 -26.07
CA ASP A 184 -7.91 0.94 -26.58
C ASP A 184 -8.06 2.12 -25.61
N LYS A 185 -9.16 2.21 -24.88
CA LYS A 185 -9.30 3.17 -23.78
C LYS A 185 -8.28 2.90 -22.66
N LEU A 186 -8.13 1.63 -22.27
CA LEU A 186 -7.12 1.23 -21.27
C LEU A 186 -5.71 1.64 -21.72
N LYS A 187 -5.35 1.30 -22.94
CA LYS A 187 -4.07 1.68 -23.56
C LYS A 187 -3.86 3.19 -23.54
N THR A 188 -4.89 3.98 -23.86
CA THR A 188 -4.81 5.45 -23.87
C THR A 188 -4.51 6.00 -22.48
N PHE A 189 -5.22 5.53 -21.43
CA PHE A 189 -4.96 5.95 -20.06
C PHE A 189 -3.56 5.54 -19.58
N GLN A 190 -3.14 4.31 -19.87
CA GLN A 190 -1.81 3.82 -19.50
C GLN A 190 -0.69 4.59 -20.21
N LEU A 191 -0.82 4.85 -21.51
CA LEU A 191 0.16 5.63 -22.27
C LEU A 191 0.23 7.08 -21.76
N THR A 192 -0.91 7.71 -21.47
CA THR A 192 -0.94 9.08 -20.93
C THR A 192 -0.28 9.14 -19.56
N ALA A 193 -0.65 8.24 -18.64
CA ALA A 193 -0.03 8.14 -17.34
C ALA A 193 1.49 7.87 -17.46
N GLY A 194 1.88 6.94 -18.31
CA GLY A 194 3.28 6.57 -18.54
C GLY A 194 4.11 7.71 -19.11
N ARG A 195 3.61 8.43 -20.11
CA ARG A 195 4.29 9.59 -20.72
C ARG A 195 4.52 10.72 -19.72
N ILE A 196 3.50 11.03 -18.92
CA ILE A 196 3.62 12.08 -17.90
C ILE A 196 4.56 11.65 -16.76
N SER A 197 4.43 10.42 -16.29
CA SER A 197 5.34 9.86 -15.27
C SER A 197 6.79 9.82 -15.77
N ALA A 198 7.03 9.52 -17.03
CA ALA A 198 8.37 9.48 -17.62
C ALA A 198 9.07 10.83 -17.59
N LEU A 199 8.34 11.95 -17.54
CA LEU A 199 8.91 13.29 -17.41
C LEU A 199 9.44 13.59 -15.99
N MET A 200 9.04 12.81 -14.98
CA MET A 200 9.42 13.06 -13.60
C MET A 200 10.94 13.06 -13.40
N THR A 201 11.61 12.03 -13.88
CA THR A 201 13.06 11.89 -13.73
C THR A 201 13.83 12.97 -14.52
N PRO A 202 13.60 13.20 -15.82
CA PRO A 202 14.33 14.25 -16.55
C PRO A 202 14.12 15.63 -15.97
N LEU A 203 12.88 16.01 -15.59
CA LEU A 203 12.60 17.33 -15.05
C LEU A 203 13.25 17.55 -13.67
N THR A 204 13.18 16.57 -12.79
CA THR A 204 13.82 16.68 -11.48
C THR A 204 15.35 16.74 -11.58
N TYR A 205 15.96 15.94 -12.46
CA TYR A 205 17.38 16.03 -12.73
C TYR A 205 17.79 17.35 -13.38
N LEU A 206 16.98 17.89 -14.29
CA LEU A 206 17.22 19.21 -14.88
C LEU A 206 17.28 20.29 -13.79
N ILE A 207 16.29 20.31 -12.88
CA ILE A 207 16.23 21.30 -11.79
C ILE A 207 17.44 21.17 -10.87
N VAL A 208 17.81 19.94 -10.49
CA VAL A 208 18.98 19.71 -9.64
C VAL A 208 20.26 20.14 -10.32
N ASN A 209 20.47 19.80 -11.60
CA ASN A 209 21.67 20.21 -12.32
C ASN A 209 21.75 21.73 -12.50
N LEU A 210 20.62 22.41 -12.74
CA LEU A 210 20.57 23.88 -12.75
C LEU A 210 20.92 24.44 -11.35
N GLY A 211 20.45 23.81 -10.28
CA GLY A 211 20.84 24.14 -8.92
C GLY A 211 22.33 23.95 -8.68
N VAL A 212 22.91 22.85 -9.13
CA VAL A 212 24.36 22.57 -9.04
C VAL A 212 25.17 23.60 -9.83
N ILE A 213 24.73 23.96 -11.04
CA ILE A 213 25.38 25.00 -11.84
C ILE A 213 25.34 26.34 -11.10
N ALA A 214 24.21 26.70 -10.50
CA ALA A 214 24.08 27.94 -9.73
C ALA A 214 25.02 27.95 -8.50
N ILE A 215 25.11 26.80 -7.80
CA ILE A 215 26.06 26.62 -6.68
C ILE A 215 27.51 26.76 -7.15
N LEU A 216 27.87 26.15 -8.28
CA LEU A 216 29.25 26.26 -8.82
C LEU A 216 29.58 27.69 -9.25
N MET A 217 28.65 28.37 -9.95
CA MET A 217 28.90 29.75 -10.38
C MET A 217 29.01 30.74 -9.19
N ARG A 218 28.02 30.69 -8.27
CA ARG A 218 27.99 31.59 -7.11
C ARG A 218 29.05 31.20 -6.07
N GLY A 219 29.20 29.89 -5.82
CA GLY A 219 30.20 29.35 -4.90
C GLY A 219 31.63 29.60 -5.38
N GLY A 220 31.90 29.46 -6.70
CA GLY A 220 33.18 29.78 -7.28
C GLY A 220 33.58 31.25 -7.06
N LEU A 221 32.66 32.18 -7.20
CA LEU A 221 32.87 33.59 -6.87
C LEU A 221 33.18 33.79 -5.36
N GLN A 222 32.50 33.06 -4.49
CA GLN A 222 32.70 33.14 -3.04
C GLN A 222 34.03 32.47 -2.62
N VAL A 223 34.47 31.43 -3.32
CA VAL A 223 35.81 30.84 -3.11
C VAL A 223 36.91 31.84 -3.53
N ASN A 224 36.73 32.51 -4.66
CA ASN A 224 37.69 33.49 -5.12
C ASN A 224 37.82 34.73 -4.18
N SER A 225 36.73 35.06 -3.49
CA SER A 225 36.71 36.09 -2.44
C SER A 225 37.18 35.60 -1.06
N GLY A 226 37.47 34.30 -0.90
CA GLY A 226 37.85 33.68 0.37
C GLY A 226 36.67 33.44 1.35
N ALA A 227 35.44 33.67 0.93
CA ALA A 227 34.25 33.51 1.77
C ALA A 227 33.83 32.03 1.89
N LEU A 228 34.17 31.17 0.95
CA LEU A 228 33.94 29.73 0.97
C LEU A 228 35.21 28.97 0.60
N THR A 229 35.28 27.70 1.01
CA THR A 229 36.32 26.75 0.62
C THR A 229 35.86 25.84 -0.50
N GLN A 230 36.81 25.21 -1.22
CA GLN A 230 36.48 24.23 -2.27
C GLN A 230 35.75 23.00 -1.71
N GLY A 231 36.15 22.58 -0.49
CA GLY A 231 35.49 21.45 0.19
C GLY A 231 34.03 21.71 0.54
N GLU A 232 33.70 22.95 0.92
CA GLU A 232 32.31 23.35 1.20
C GLU A 232 31.42 23.30 -0.05
N ILE A 233 31.94 23.69 -1.23
CA ILE A 233 31.18 23.54 -2.49
C ILE A 233 30.88 22.08 -2.79
N ILE A 234 31.86 21.19 -2.62
CA ILE A 234 31.66 19.75 -2.84
C ILE A 234 30.63 19.20 -1.85
N ALA A 235 30.65 19.63 -0.59
CA ALA A 235 29.65 19.26 0.41
C ALA A 235 28.24 19.73 -0.01
N LEU A 236 28.10 20.96 -0.47
CA LEU A 236 26.85 21.52 -0.98
C LEU A 236 26.30 20.69 -2.15
N ILE A 237 27.12 20.33 -3.14
CA ILE A 237 26.68 19.48 -4.26
C ILE A 237 26.16 18.13 -3.76
N ASN A 238 26.86 17.50 -2.81
CA ASN A 238 26.41 16.25 -2.20
C ASN A 238 25.09 16.41 -1.45
N TYR A 239 24.88 17.49 -0.70
CA TYR A 239 23.60 17.77 -0.04
C TYR A 239 22.47 17.95 -1.04
N MET A 240 22.69 18.62 -2.16
CA MET A 240 21.71 18.79 -3.23
C MET A 240 21.27 17.44 -3.80
N ASN A 241 22.20 16.54 -4.09
CA ASN A 241 21.89 15.19 -4.56
C ASN A 241 21.11 14.38 -3.52
N GLN A 242 21.46 14.53 -2.23
CA GLN A 242 20.72 13.87 -1.15
C GLN A 242 19.28 14.37 -1.04
N ILE A 243 19.05 15.67 -1.22
CA ILE A 243 17.70 16.26 -1.23
C ILE A 243 16.86 15.62 -2.35
N LEU A 244 17.39 15.57 -3.59
CA LEU A 244 16.70 14.97 -4.73
C LEU A 244 16.26 13.53 -4.43
N ILE A 245 17.21 12.68 -4.02
CA ILE A 245 16.94 11.25 -3.77
C ILE A 245 15.89 11.08 -2.69
N ASN A 246 15.94 11.86 -1.62
CA ASN A 246 15.01 11.71 -0.51
C ASN A 246 13.63 12.33 -0.81
N LEU A 247 13.54 13.38 -1.62
CA LEU A 247 12.23 13.90 -2.08
C LEU A 247 11.49 12.90 -2.96
N LEU A 248 12.18 12.22 -3.88
CA LEU A 248 11.58 11.15 -4.69
C LEU A 248 11.09 9.98 -3.81
N ARG A 249 11.88 9.59 -2.79
CA ARG A 249 11.46 8.56 -1.83
C ARG A 249 10.24 8.96 -1.00
N ILE A 250 10.10 10.24 -0.65
CA ILE A 250 8.90 10.75 0.03
C ILE A 250 7.68 10.60 -0.87
N ALA A 251 7.78 10.87 -2.17
CA ALA A 251 6.69 10.67 -3.10
C ALA A 251 6.23 9.22 -3.16
N ASP A 252 7.16 8.26 -3.26
CA ASP A 252 6.86 6.83 -3.22
C ASP A 252 6.23 6.40 -1.89
N LEU A 253 6.70 6.97 -0.78
CA LEU A 253 6.14 6.72 0.55
C LEU A 253 4.67 7.16 0.63
N VAL A 254 4.33 8.35 0.14
CA VAL A 254 2.95 8.87 0.13
C VAL A 254 2.02 7.91 -0.61
N VAL A 255 2.43 7.43 -1.80
CA VAL A 255 1.65 6.47 -2.59
C VAL A 255 1.46 5.16 -1.83
N SER A 256 2.53 4.63 -1.21
CA SER A 256 2.47 3.38 -0.46
C SER A 256 1.57 3.47 0.78
N VAL A 257 1.68 4.57 1.53
CA VAL A 257 0.84 4.82 2.72
C VAL A 257 -0.62 5.00 2.33
N THR A 258 -0.92 5.70 1.24
CA THR A 258 -2.29 5.86 0.75
C THR A 258 -2.94 4.51 0.41
N ARG A 259 -2.20 3.62 -0.26
CA ARG A 259 -2.68 2.25 -0.55
C ARG A 259 -2.90 1.44 0.73
N ALA A 260 -1.97 1.55 1.68
CA ALA A 260 -2.09 0.87 2.97
C ALA A 260 -3.31 1.36 3.76
N LEU A 261 -3.56 2.67 3.80
CA LEU A 261 -4.73 3.25 4.47
C LEU A 261 -6.04 2.75 3.83
N ALA A 262 -6.13 2.71 2.49
CA ALA A 262 -7.30 2.18 1.81
C ALA A 262 -7.55 0.70 2.17
N SER A 263 -6.48 -0.13 2.22
CA SER A 263 -6.59 -1.51 2.69
C SER A 263 -6.97 -1.60 4.17
N GLY A 264 -6.49 -0.65 5.00
CA GLY A 264 -6.83 -0.54 6.41
C GLY A 264 -8.32 -0.29 6.65
N ILE A 265 -8.93 0.59 5.87
CA ILE A 265 -10.37 0.86 5.94
C ILE A 265 -11.14 -0.43 5.66
N ARG A 266 -10.84 -1.14 4.57
CA ARG A 266 -11.51 -2.39 4.20
C ARG A 266 -11.33 -3.51 5.22
N VAL A 267 -10.16 -3.62 5.83
CA VAL A 267 -9.91 -4.59 6.93
C VAL A 267 -10.69 -4.20 8.18
N SER A 268 -10.74 -2.89 8.49
CA SER A 268 -11.52 -2.38 9.63
C SER A 268 -13.03 -2.60 9.46
N GLU A 269 -13.54 -2.51 8.25
CA GLU A 269 -14.94 -2.84 7.95
C GLU A 269 -15.28 -4.26 8.38
N ILE A 270 -14.44 -5.25 8.03
CA ILE A 270 -14.64 -6.63 8.47
C ILE A 270 -14.57 -6.76 9.99
N LEU A 271 -13.54 -6.18 10.64
CA LEU A 271 -13.37 -6.27 12.10
C LEU A 271 -14.49 -5.57 12.88
N ASN A 272 -15.20 -4.61 12.28
CA ASN A 272 -16.33 -3.92 12.88
C ASN A 272 -17.69 -4.56 12.56
N THR A 273 -17.75 -5.53 11.66
CA THR A 273 -18.97 -6.28 11.35
C THR A 273 -19.37 -7.08 12.59
N LYS A 274 -20.54 -6.84 13.09
CA LYS A 274 -21.07 -7.57 14.25
C LYS A 274 -21.86 -8.78 13.77
N SER A 275 -21.66 -9.93 14.43
CA SER A 275 -22.48 -11.11 14.20
C SER A 275 -23.92 -10.84 14.63
N THR A 276 -24.88 -11.25 13.81
CA THR A 276 -26.30 -11.24 14.17
C THR A 276 -26.64 -12.38 15.11
N MET A 277 -25.75 -13.40 15.22
CA MET A 277 -25.93 -14.47 16.20
C MET A 277 -25.33 -14.02 17.55
N THR A 278 -26.14 -14.06 18.57
CA THR A 278 -25.75 -13.80 19.95
C THR A 278 -25.93 -15.05 20.80
N ASP A 279 -24.91 -15.38 21.59
CA ASP A 279 -25.09 -16.44 22.57
C ASP A 279 -26.18 -16.07 23.60
N PRO A 280 -27.03 -17.01 24.04
CA PRO A 280 -28.00 -16.74 25.08
C PRO A 280 -27.29 -16.30 26.37
N ALA A 281 -27.83 -15.27 27.02
CA ALA A 281 -27.26 -14.69 28.23
C ALA A 281 -27.21 -15.65 29.43
N ALA A 282 -27.95 -16.76 29.39
CA ALA A 282 -27.96 -17.80 30.41
C ALA A 282 -27.37 -19.11 29.86
N ALA A 283 -26.54 -19.75 30.66
CA ALA A 283 -26.08 -21.11 30.36
C ALA A 283 -27.31 -22.03 30.17
N ALA A 284 -27.30 -22.85 29.12
CA ALA A 284 -28.33 -23.85 28.90
C ALA A 284 -28.47 -24.72 30.16
N LEU A 285 -29.68 -24.84 30.65
CA LEU A 285 -29.98 -25.77 31.73
C LEU A 285 -29.61 -27.18 31.29
N ALA A 286 -29.06 -27.97 32.20
CA ALA A 286 -28.77 -29.38 31.91
C ALA A 286 -30.09 -30.05 31.45
N PRO A 287 -30.06 -30.82 30.35
CA PRO A 287 -31.26 -31.46 29.85
C PRO A 287 -31.88 -32.39 30.91
N ALA A 288 -33.21 -32.35 31.05
CA ALA A 288 -33.89 -33.25 31.97
C ALA A 288 -33.66 -34.72 31.56
N ALA A 289 -33.70 -35.61 32.55
CA ALA A 289 -33.53 -37.05 32.28
C ALA A 289 -34.64 -37.50 31.30
N GLY A 290 -34.24 -38.06 30.14
CA GLY A 290 -35.17 -38.50 29.09
C GLY A 290 -35.52 -37.42 28.05
N ALA A 291 -34.97 -36.22 28.13
CA ALA A 291 -35.12 -35.22 27.10
C ALA A 291 -34.51 -35.67 25.76
N PRO A 292 -35.10 -35.31 24.61
CA PRO A 292 -34.54 -35.61 23.31
C PRO A 292 -33.19 -34.86 23.13
N ALA A 293 -32.25 -35.46 22.39
CA ALA A 293 -30.98 -34.83 22.07
C ALA A 293 -31.15 -33.59 21.22
N VAL A 294 -32.16 -33.62 20.30
CA VAL A 294 -32.57 -32.49 19.46
C VAL A 294 -34.07 -32.51 19.32
N ALA A 295 -34.71 -31.36 19.46
CA ALA A 295 -36.12 -31.17 19.16
C ALA A 295 -36.34 -29.93 18.31
N PHE A 296 -37.07 -30.07 17.24
CA PHE A 296 -37.63 -28.98 16.43
C PHE A 296 -39.13 -28.90 16.78
N ASP A 297 -39.59 -27.71 17.12
CA ASP A 297 -40.97 -27.45 17.51
C ASP A 297 -41.47 -26.25 16.70
N HIS A 298 -42.33 -26.51 15.70
CA HIS A 298 -42.86 -25.50 14.77
C HIS A 298 -41.81 -24.55 14.19
N VAL A 299 -40.65 -25.09 13.82
CA VAL A 299 -39.52 -24.29 13.35
C VAL A 299 -39.75 -23.82 11.92
N GLY A 300 -39.69 -22.51 11.72
CA GLY A 300 -39.61 -21.85 10.42
C GLY A 300 -38.26 -21.23 10.19
N PHE A 301 -37.76 -21.22 8.94
CA PHE A 301 -36.54 -20.58 8.57
C PHE A 301 -36.65 -19.85 7.24
N THR A 302 -36.14 -18.60 7.21
CA THR A 302 -36.07 -17.78 5.99
C THR A 302 -34.65 -17.23 5.86
N TYR A 303 -33.99 -17.46 4.72
CA TYR A 303 -32.70 -16.85 4.45
C TYR A 303 -32.84 -15.33 4.36
N HIS A 304 -31.84 -14.61 4.82
CA HIS A 304 -31.82 -13.15 4.73
C HIS A 304 -31.95 -12.69 3.26
N GLY A 305 -32.94 -11.81 3.01
CA GLY A 305 -33.24 -11.32 1.66
C GLY A 305 -34.06 -12.28 0.78
N ALA A 306 -34.44 -13.47 1.28
CA ALA A 306 -35.33 -14.34 0.55
C ALA A 306 -36.78 -13.84 0.62
N GLY A 307 -37.50 -13.88 -0.52
CA GLY A 307 -38.93 -13.46 -0.60
C GLY A 307 -39.91 -14.45 -0.04
N ALA A 308 -39.49 -15.68 0.31
CA ALA A 308 -40.34 -16.75 0.86
C ALA A 308 -39.56 -17.58 1.89
N PRO A 309 -40.27 -18.17 2.89
CA PRO A 309 -39.63 -19.05 3.86
C PRO A 309 -39.10 -20.33 3.18
N SER A 310 -37.88 -20.74 3.56
CA SER A 310 -37.25 -21.96 3.08
C SER A 310 -37.72 -23.21 3.85
N LEU A 311 -38.03 -23.04 5.11
CA LEU A 311 -38.64 -24.06 5.96
C LEU A 311 -39.87 -23.49 6.65
N THR A 312 -40.93 -24.30 6.75
CA THR A 312 -42.19 -23.88 7.37
C THR A 312 -42.67 -25.02 8.25
N ASP A 313 -42.94 -24.74 9.52
CA ASP A 313 -43.64 -25.64 10.46
C ASP A 313 -42.95 -27.02 10.61
N ILE A 314 -41.65 -27.04 10.78
CA ILE A 314 -40.85 -28.27 10.95
C ILE A 314 -40.90 -28.69 12.41
N SER A 315 -41.47 -29.88 12.69
CA SER A 315 -41.55 -30.44 14.03
C SER A 315 -41.11 -31.91 14.04
N PHE A 316 -40.05 -32.21 14.79
CA PHE A 316 -39.59 -33.56 15.08
C PHE A 316 -38.64 -33.58 16.28
N ALA A 317 -38.46 -34.75 16.89
CA ALA A 317 -37.52 -34.94 17.98
C ALA A 317 -36.66 -36.19 17.75
N ALA A 318 -35.37 -36.11 18.10
CA ALA A 318 -34.44 -37.21 18.04
C ALA A 318 -33.86 -37.54 19.41
N GLN A 319 -33.86 -38.82 19.78
CA GLN A 319 -33.28 -39.31 21.00
C GLN A 319 -31.76 -39.58 20.82
N ASN A 320 -31.00 -39.66 21.91
CA ASN A 320 -29.60 -40.05 21.87
C ASN A 320 -29.42 -41.40 21.18
N GLY A 321 -28.55 -41.44 20.15
CA GLY A 321 -28.27 -42.63 19.34
C GLY A 321 -29.29 -42.94 18.24
N GLN A 322 -30.34 -42.12 18.09
CA GLN A 322 -31.34 -42.27 17.03
C GLN A 322 -30.82 -41.62 15.73
N THR A 323 -31.08 -42.26 14.61
CA THR A 323 -30.79 -41.74 13.26
C THR A 323 -32.10 -41.29 12.60
N ILE A 324 -32.11 -40.04 12.13
CA ILE A 324 -33.23 -39.48 11.35
C ILE A 324 -32.72 -39.22 9.92
N GLY A 325 -33.42 -39.80 8.93
CA GLY A 325 -33.16 -39.58 7.51
C GLY A 325 -34.04 -38.46 6.95
N VAL A 326 -33.42 -37.40 6.39
CA VAL A 326 -34.12 -36.33 5.68
C VAL A 326 -34.01 -36.55 4.18
N ILE A 327 -35.14 -36.77 3.50
CA ILE A 327 -35.20 -37.07 2.06
C ILE A 327 -35.98 -35.97 1.35
N GLY A 328 -35.49 -35.55 0.19
CA GLY A 328 -36.19 -34.53 -0.62
C GLY A 328 -35.48 -34.24 -1.94
N GLY A 329 -36.16 -33.58 -2.86
CA GLY A 329 -35.60 -33.13 -4.13
C GLY A 329 -34.55 -32.00 -3.97
N THR A 330 -33.82 -31.67 -5.02
CA THR A 330 -32.94 -30.52 -5.03
C THR A 330 -33.72 -29.22 -4.84
N GLY A 331 -33.33 -28.37 -3.90
CA GLY A 331 -34.04 -27.14 -3.56
C GLY A 331 -35.24 -27.30 -2.60
N SER A 332 -35.48 -28.47 -1.99
CA SER A 332 -36.57 -28.69 -1.04
C SER A 332 -36.28 -28.21 0.39
N GLY A 333 -35.15 -27.55 0.65
CA GLY A 333 -34.79 -27.03 1.98
C GLY A 333 -34.16 -28.07 2.93
N LYS A 334 -33.73 -29.23 2.45
CA LYS A 334 -33.06 -30.27 3.27
C LYS A 334 -31.64 -29.92 3.65
#